data_ce4519329add8efaaa3e6aa4c3da34df
#
_entry.id   ce4519329add8efaaa3e6aa4c3da34df
#
_cell.length_a   1.000
_cell.length_b   1.000
_cell.length_c   1.000
_cell.angle_alpha   90.00
_cell.angle_beta   90.00
_cell.angle_gamma   90.00
#
_symmetry.space_group_name_H-M   'P 1'
#
loop_
_entity.id
_entity.type
_entity.pdbx_description
1 polymer ?
#
loop_
_entity_poly.entity_id
_entity_poly.type
_entity_poly.pdbx_seq_one_letter_code
_entity_poly.pdbx_strand_id
1 'polypeptide(L)'
;MSSVYQARDLRFPNVSRLVAVKQLLNQSTDATTRRAVVENFEREANLLATLDHPAIPRIFDYFSEEERSFLVMEFISGKDLESILVESKSLLPIDKVIEWAIEICDVLQFLHTHDPPVIFRDIKPSNVMIDDHGRVRLVDFGIAKLFSPDRKGTMIGTEGYAPPEQYRGEAGPLSDIYALGATLHHLLTNRDPRIEPPFTWADRPLRDLNPAVPESLEKVVDRALSYNLSDRFATPAELSHALAQVLKEMRGDVAEPAASERKPSHPAAGESEEGPSPLWVFTCEDEVRGTPALTERMVLVGAYDHNLYALDAETGQFKWKYATEGGLPGRPALREDSIFLGSEDHRLHALSLNGGRLLWTYSADKPIRSSPVIAVGHIFVGSDDGALHAVNVATGRRAWRYEVAGPVRSTALVVGDRVYFGCDAGDFHSVTLGGESKWQFRSRRAVVSSPAEANGLVYFGSVDYSLYALDATSGWVVWRFRTGKSIVSSPAVGEDLIVFGSADGRIYAVDAKSSKEKWHVDTEGQVNASPLIHKGLVYCGSVDGRLYCIELVSGKLRWKFATGGAITGAPTAGENVICFGSTDHRVYALPV
;
A
#
# COMPACT_ATOMS: atom_id res chain seq x y z
N MET A 1 10.92 -5.96 -29.26
CA MET A 1 9.86 -5.12 -29.87
C MET A 1 9.48 -5.74 -31.21
N SER A 2 8.24 -5.62 -31.62
CA SER A 2 7.76 -6.09 -32.92
C SER A 2 7.23 -4.91 -33.74
N SER A 3 7.28 -5.00 -35.05
CA SER A 3 6.64 -4.06 -35.97
C SER A 3 5.55 -4.78 -36.75
N VAL A 4 4.43 -4.12 -36.98
CA VAL A 4 3.31 -4.69 -37.75
C VAL A 4 3.16 -3.87 -39.04
N TYR A 5 3.09 -4.58 -40.13
CA TYR A 5 2.98 -4.00 -41.48
C TYR A 5 1.66 -4.44 -42.12
N GLN A 6 1.02 -3.53 -42.83
CA GLN A 6 -0.04 -3.88 -43.75
C GLN A 6 0.60 -4.41 -45.06
N ALA A 7 0.17 -5.59 -45.50
CA ALA A 7 0.67 -6.23 -46.71
C ALA A 7 -0.48 -6.77 -47.56
N ARG A 8 -0.18 -7.05 -48.83
CA ARG A 8 -1.13 -7.66 -49.77
C ARG A 8 -0.75 -9.13 -49.98
N ASP A 9 -1.71 -10.03 -49.86
CA ASP A 9 -1.53 -11.45 -50.18
C ASP A 9 -1.50 -11.67 -51.69
N LEU A 10 -0.32 -11.88 -52.25
CA LEU A 10 -0.10 -12.04 -53.70
C LEU A 10 -0.50 -13.43 -54.22
N ARG A 11 -0.82 -14.40 -53.34
CA ARG A 11 -1.34 -15.71 -53.77
C ARG A 11 -2.70 -15.60 -54.46
N PHE A 12 -3.38 -14.48 -54.27
CA PHE A 12 -4.65 -14.16 -54.94
C PHE A 12 -4.50 -12.91 -55.83
N PRO A 13 -3.90 -13.02 -57.05
CA PRO A 13 -3.50 -11.86 -57.86
C PRO A 13 -4.69 -10.99 -58.30
N ASN A 14 -5.87 -11.58 -58.40
CA ASN A 14 -7.08 -10.89 -58.87
C ASN A 14 -7.96 -10.34 -57.74
N VAL A 15 -7.54 -10.54 -56.45
CA VAL A 15 -8.27 -10.08 -55.28
C VAL A 15 -7.33 -9.26 -54.41
N SER A 16 -7.76 -8.07 -53.99
CA SER A 16 -6.99 -7.29 -53.02
C SER A 16 -7.25 -7.80 -51.63
N ARG A 17 -6.54 -8.87 -51.22
CA ARG A 17 -6.60 -9.39 -49.88
C ARG A 17 -5.50 -8.75 -49.05
N LEU A 18 -5.87 -7.94 -48.03
CA LEU A 18 -4.94 -7.38 -47.07
C LEU A 18 -4.68 -8.36 -45.93
N VAL A 19 -3.44 -8.38 -45.46
CA VAL A 19 -2.98 -9.13 -44.31
C VAL A 19 -2.13 -8.23 -43.42
N ALA A 20 -2.09 -8.53 -42.10
CA ALA A 20 -1.15 -7.93 -41.20
C ALA A 20 0.07 -8.85 -41.06
N VAL A 21 1.27 -8.29 -41.16
CA VAL A 21 2.53 -9.02 -41.00
C VAL A 21 3.27 -8.46 -39.79
N LYS A 22 3.32 -9.25 -38.74
CA LYS A 22 4.06 -8.92 -37.50
C LYS A 22 5.48 -9.46 -37.62
N GLN A 23 6.45 -8.54 -37.66
CA GLN A 23 7.88 -8.88 -37.69
C GLN A 23 8.45 -8.85 -36.28
N LEU A 24 9.14 -9.91 -35.89
CA LEU A 24 9.92 -9.94 -34.65
C LEU A 24 11.26 -9.20 -34.86
N LEU A 25 11.47 -8.13 -34.09
CA LEU A 25 12.74 -7.40 -34.07
C LEU A 25 13.66 -8.02 -33.03
N ASN A 26 14.62 -8.81 -33.48
CA ASN A 26 15.60 -9.45 -32.62
C ASN A 26 16.85 -8.56 -32.53
N GLN A 27 16.98 -7.78 -31.45
CA GLN A 27 18.10 -6.87 -31.22
C GLN A 27 19.16 -7.43 -30.25
N SER A 28 19.03 -8.68 -29.80
CA SER A 28 19.97 -9.28 -28.86
C SER A 28 21.24 -9.74 -29.58
N THR A 29 22.40 -9.37 -29.04
CA THR A 29 23.72 -9.84 -29.49
C THR A 29 24.05 -11.22 -28.93
N ASP A 30 23.33 -11.70 -27.89
CA ASP A 30 23.52 -13.00 -27.29
C ASP A 30 22.71 -14.09 -27.99
N ALA A 31 23.38 -15.15 -28.46
CA ALA A 31 22.76 -16.25 -29.22
C ALA A 31 21.72 -17.03 -28.40
N THR A 32 21.92 -17.20 -27.10
CA THR A 32 21.01 -17.93 -26.20
C THR A 32 19.71 -17.17 -25.99
N THR A 33 19.82 -15.88 -25.74
CA THR A 33 18.67 -14.97 -25.60
C THR A 33 17.90 -14.87 -26.91
N ARG A 34 18.61 -14.84 -28.04
CA ARG A 34 18.03 -14.81 -29.40
C ARG A 34 17.17 -16.05 -29.66
N ARG A 35 17.70 -17.24 -29.35
CA ARG A 35 16.98 -18.51 -29.55
C ARG A 35 15.72 -18.56 -28.68
N ALA A 36 15.80 -18.18 -27.42
CA ALA A 36 14.65 -18.17 -26.52
C ALA A 36 13.54 -17.20 -26.99
N VAL A 37 13.90 -16.05 -27.59
CA VAL A 37 12.94 -15.08 -28.15
C VAL A 37 12.22 -15.66 -29.37
N VAL A 38 12.93 -16.36 -30.25
CA VAL A 38 12.34 -17.03 -31.43
C VAL A 38 11.42 -18.18 -31.00
N GLU A 39 11.88 -19.05 -30.10
CA GLU A 39 11.07 -20.16 -29.58
C GLU A 39 9.76 -19.67 -28.89
N ASN A 40 9.81 -18.54 -28.20
CA ASN A 40 8.62 -17.93 -27.61
C ASN A 40 7.66 -17.40 -28.68
N PHE A 41 8.18 -16.77 -29.73
CA PHE A 41 7.36 -16.27 -30.84
C PHE A 41 6.69 -17.41 -31.63
N GLU A 42 7.41 -18.54 -31.82
CA GLU A 42 6.84 -19.76 -32.42
C GLU A 42 5.71 -20.35 -31.56
N ARG A 43 5.89 -20.39 -30.24
CA ARG A 43 4.82 -20.83 -29.33
C ARG A 43 3.60 -19.94 -29.39
N GLU A 44 3.81 -18.62 -29.47
CA GLU A 44 2.74 -17.64 -29.67
C GLU A 44 1.95 -17.95 -30.96
N ALA A 45 2.67 -18.09 -32.07
CA ALA A 45 2.05 -18.38 -33.36
C ALA A 45 1.25 -19.70 -33.32
N ASN A 46 1.82 -20.76 -32.73
CA ASN A 46 1.17 -22.05 -32.59
C ASN A 46 -0.08 -21.98 -31.72
N LEU A 47 -0.04 -21.27 -30.59
CA LEU A 47 -1.20 -21.08 -29.72
C LEU A 47 -2.31 -20.31 -30.44
N LEU A 48 -1.98 -19.16 -31.04
CA LEU A 48 -2.94 -18.36 -31.78
C LEU A 48 -3.59 -19.12 -32.93
N ALA A 49 -2.85 -19.99 -33.60
CA ALA A 49 -3.38 -20.84 -34.69
C ALA A 49 -4.43 -21.86 -34.20
N THR A 50 -4.48 -22.17 -32.92
CA THR A 50 -5.49 -23.06 -32.31
C THR A 50 -6.74 -22.34 -31.82
N LEU A 51 -6.70 -21.00 -31.71
CA LEU A 51 -7.80 -20.19 -31.20
C LEU A 51 -8.76 -19.81 -32.34
N ASP A 52 -10.02 -20.22 -32.26
CA ASP A 52 -11.07 -19.84 -33.21
C ASP A 52 -12.16 -19.06 -32.49
N HIS A 53 -12.04 -17.73 -32.53
CA HIS A 53 -13.00 -16.79 -31.92
C HIS A 53 -13.14 -15.53 -32.79
N PRO A 54 -14.35 -14.98 -32.98
CA PRO A 54 -14.56 -13.80 -33.85
C PRO A 54 -13.73 -12.59 -33.47
N ALA A 55 -13.41 -12.40 -32.18
CA ALA A 55 -12.61 -11.29 -31.70
C ALA A 55 -11.09 -11.50 -31.79
N ILE A 56 -10.63 -12.67 -32.23
CA ILE A 56 -9.21 -13.02 -32.35
C ILE A 56 -8.81 -13.05 -33.83
N PRO A 57 -7.74 -12.33 -34.27
CA PRO A 57 -7.29 -12.38 -35.66
C PRO A 57 -6.86 -13.78 -36.06
N ARG A 58 -7.31 -14.28 -37.21
CA ARG A 58 -6.88 -15.56 -37.76
C ARG A 58 -5.44 -15.53 -38.20
N ILE A 59 -4.67 -16.56 -37.86
CA ILE A 59 -3.31 -16.73 -38.34
C ILE A 59 -3.36 -17.42 -39.71
N PHE A 60 -2.63 -16.89 -40.69
CA PHE A 60 -2.57 -17.43 -42.04
C PHE A 60 -1.25 -18.11 -42.35
N ASP A 61 -0.15 -17.66 -41.72
CA ASP A 61 1.17 -18.21 -41.99
C ASP A 61 2.18 -17.76 -40.91
N TYR A 62 3.23 -18.54 -40.73
CA TYR A 62 4.39 -18.19 -39.92
C TYR A 62 5.64 -18.66 -40.69
N PHE A 63 6.63 -17.79 -40.84
CA PHE A 63 7.90 -18.12 -41.48
C PHE A 63 9.06 -17.30 -40.91
N SER A 64 10.27 -17.81 -41.10
CA SER A 64 11.51 -17.13 -40.74
C SER A 64 12.40 -16.98 -41.98
N GLU A 65 12.96 -15.80 -42.17
CA GLU A 65 13.87 -15.47 -43.24
C GLU A 65 15.00 -14.56 -42.72
N GLU A 66 16.25 -14.89 -43.02
CA GLU A 66 17.45 -14.13 -42.64
C GLU A 66 17.47 -13.68 -41.16
N GLU A 67 17.29 -14.61 -40.22
CA GLU A 67 17.22 -14.36 -38.78
C GLU A 67 16.03 -13.49 -38.31
N ARG A 68 15.04 -13.25 -39.15
CA ARG A 68 13.79 -12.55 -38.84
C ARG A 68 12.64 -13.51 -38.86
N SER A 69 11.73 -13.39 -37.90
CA SER A 69 10.51 -14.20 -37.85
C SER A 69 9.31 -13.31 -38.13
N PHE A 70 8.39 -13.85 -38.94
CA PHE A 70 7.20 -13.14 -39.41
C PHE A 70 5.96 -13.96 -39.10
N LEU A 71 4.92 -13.30 -38.60
CA LEU A 71 3.61 -13.87 -38.38
C LEU A 71 2.62 -13.15 -39.30
N VAL A 72 1.97 -13.91 -40.18
CA VAL A 72 0.97 -13.39 -41.13
C VAL A 72 -0.42 -13.67 -40.57
N MET A 73 -1.20 -12.62 -40.35
CA MET A 73 -2.51 -12.72 -39.75
C MET A 73 -3.56 -11.87 -40.48
N GLU A 74 -4.80 -12.06 -40.07
CA GLU A 74 -5.93 -11.27 -40.55
C GLU A 74 -5.69 -9.78 -40.32
N PHE A 75 -5.87 -8.99 -41.37
CA PHE A 75 -5.85 -7.54 -41.26
C PHE A 75 -7.19 -7.04 -40.73
N ILE A 76 -7.17 -6.36 -39.59
CA ILE A 76 -8.35 -5.76 -39.00
C ILE A 76 -8.47 -4.33 -39.54
N SER A 77 -9.54 -4.05 -40.28
CA SER A 77 -9.89 -2.68 -40.68
C SER A 77 -10.66 -2.03 -39.54
N GLY A 78 -10.15 -0.92 -39.03
CA GLY A 78 -10.71 -0.22 -37.86
C GLY A 78 -9.68 0.60 -37.11
N LYS A 79 -10.00 1.01 -35.90
CA LYS A 79 -9.12 1.78 -35.00
C LYS A 79 -8.99 1.12 -33.65
N ASP A 80 -7.82 1.21 -33.02
CA ASP A 80 -7.65 0.84 -31.65
C ASP A 80 -8.29 1.88 -30.70
N LEU A 81 -8.63 1.44 -29.47
CA LEU A 81 -9.30 2.30 -28.50
C LEU A 81 -8.42 3.47 -28.03
N GLU A 82 -7.08 3.36 -28.09
CA GLU A 82 -6.18 4.47 -27.75
C GLU A 82 -6.28 5.57 -28.84
N SER A 83 -6.29 5.19 -30.11
CA SER A 83 -6.53 6.11 -31.21
C SER A 83 -7.91 6.78 -31.13
N ILE A 84 -8.94 6.03 -30.76
CA ILE A 84 -10.29 6.57 -30.58
C ILE A 84 -10.30 7.59 -29.42
N LEU A 85 -9.62 7.32 -28.30
CA LEU A 85 -9.49 8.25 -27.17
C LEU A 85 -8.78 9.55 -27.60
N VAL A 86 -7.65 9.44 -28.31
CA VAL A 86 -6.86 10.60 -28.76
C VAL A 86 -7.65 11.47 -29.75
N GLU A 87 -8.41 10.87 -30.64
CA GLU A 87 -9.23 11.61 -31.63
C GLU A 87 -10.51 12.19 -31.02
N SER A 88 -10.97 11.63 -29.89
CA SER A 88 -12.19 12.12 -29.23
C SER A 88 -11.95 13.47 -28.56
N LYS A 89 -12.81 14.45 -28.89
CA LYS A 89 -12.80 15.79 -28.26
C LYS A 89 -13.54 15.84 -26.92
N SER A 90 -14.20 14.76 -26.53
CA SER A 90 -15.00 14.62 -25.31
C SER A 90 -14.82 13.22 -24.74
N LEU A 91 -15.32 13.00 -23.52
CA LEU A 91 -15.39 11.67 -22.93
C LEU A 91 -16.24 10.74 -23.83
N LEU A 92 -15.85 9.47 -23.87
CA LEU A 92 -16.55 8.46 -24.66
C LEU A 92 -17.96 8.18 -24.09
N PRO A 93 -18.95 7.83 -24.92
CA PRO A 93 -20.28 7.43 -24.46
C PRO A 93 -20.19 6.20 -23.55
N ILE A 94 -20.75 6.30 -22.36
CA ILE A 94 -20.65 5.27 -21.31
C ILE A 94 -21.23 3.94 -21.76
N ASP A 95 -22.38 3.98 -22.44
CA ASP A 95 -23.06 2.82 -23.00
C ASP A 95 -22.17 2.04 -23.98
N LYS A 96 -21.46 2.76 -24.85
CA LYS A 96 -20.51 2.17 -25.81
C LYS A 96 -19.30 1.53 -25.11
N VAL A 97 -18.75 2.20 -24.11
CA VAL A 97 -17.65 1.64 -23.32
C VAL A 97 -18.07 0.34 -22.62
N ILE A 98 -19.29 0.29 -22.06
CA ILE A 98 -19.85 -0.92 -21.44
C ILE A 98 -20.06 -2.03 -22.48
N GLU A 99 -20.63 -1.70 -23.67
CA GLU A 99 -20.81 -2.67 -24.75
C GLU A 99 -19.49 -3.32 -25.18
N TRP A 100 -18.45 -2.55 -25.39
CA TRP A 100 -17.11 -3.05 -25.71
C TRP A 100 -16.52 -3.90 -24.57
N ALA A 101 -16.73 -3.49 -23.32
CA ALA A 101 -16.27 -4.27 -22.18
C ALA A 101 -16.95 -5.65 -22.08
N ILE A 102 -18.23 -5.73 -22.40
CA ILE A 102 -18.98 -7.00 -22.44
C ILE A 102 -18.39 -7.91 -23.54
N GLU A 103 -18.10 -7.37 -24.74
CA GLU A 103 -17.45 -8.15 -25.81
C GLU A 103 -16.03 -8.59 -25.43
N ILE A 104 -15.26 -7.74 -24.73
CA ILE A 104 -13.93 -8.13 -24.19
C ILE A 104 -14.09 -9.28 -23.17
N CYS A 105 -15.07 -9.21 -22.28
CA CYS A 105 -15.34 -10.29 -21.34
C CYS A 105 -15.66 -11.62 -22.03
N ASP A 106 -16.39 -11.60 -23.16
CA ASP A 106 -16.74 -12.81 -23.94
C ASP A 106 -15.47 -13.51 -24.46
N VAL A 107 -14.56 -12.76 -25.09
CA VAL A 107 -13.31 -13.35 -25.57
C VAL A 107 -12.38 -13.76 -24.43
N LEU A 108 -12.33 -13.04 -23.31
CA LEU A 108 -11.57 -13.46 -22.15
C LEU A 108 -12.13 -14.75 -21.52
N GLN A 109 -13.45 -14.88 -21.45
CA GLN A 109 -14.08 -16.11 -21.00
C GLN A 109 -13.72 -17.29 -21.90
N PHE A 110 -13.73 -17.08 -23.23
CA PHE A 110 -13.25 -18.10 -24.19
C PHE A 110 -11.79 -18.50 -23.90
N LEU A 111 -10.88 -17.54 -23.73
CA LEU A 111 -9.46 -17.81 -23.46
C LEU A 111 -9.24 -18.53 -22.13
N HIS A 112 -9.95 -18.14 -21.08
CA HIS A 112 -9.79 -18.72 -19.74
C HIS A 112 -10.38 -20.14 -19.60
N THR A 113 -11.29 -20.55 -20.51
CA THR A 113 -11.85 -21.90 -20.51
C THR A 113 -11.01 -22.95 -21.23
N HIS A 114 -9.88 -22.54 -21.84
CA HIS A 114 -8.92 -23.48 -22.42
C HIS A 114 -8.19 -24.29 -21.34
N ASP A 115 -7.71 -25.46 -21.68
CA ASP A 115 -6.88 -26.30 -20.83
C ASP A 115 -5.49 -26.51 -21.47
N PRO A 116 -4.42 -25.92 -20.92
CA PRO A 116 -4.40 -24.95 -19.81
C PRO A 116 -5.00 -23.59 -20.19
N PRO A 117 -5.49 -22.80 -19.19
CA PRO A 117 -6.05 -21.47 -19.45
C PRO A 117 -5.08 -20.55 -20.19
N VAL A 118 -5.57 -19.86 -21.21
CA VAL A 118 -4.83 -18.84 -21.94
C VAL A 118 -5.10 -17.48 -21.29
N ILE A 119 -4.04 -16.78 -20.86
CA ILE A 119 -4.13 -15.49 -20.19
C ILE A 119 -3.61 -14.42 -21.14
N PHE A 120 -4.38 -13.37 -21.37
CA PHE A 120 -4.05 -12.32 -22.34
C PHE A 120 -2.92 -11.41 -21.84
N ARG A 121 -2.91 -11.03 -20.56
CA ARG A 121 -1.87 -10.31 -19.81
C ARG A 121 -1.62 -8.84 -20.16
N ASP A 122 -2.10 -8.35 -21.27
CA ASP A 122 -1.81 -6.98 -21.74
C ASP A 122 -3.06 -6.29 -22.31
N ILE A 123 -4.19 -6.36 -21.55
CA ILE A 123 -5.42 -5.64 -21.90
C ILE A 123 -5.20 -4.15 -21.65
N LYS A 124 -5.27 -3.38 -22.71
CA LYS A 124 -5.14 -1.91 -22.71
C LYS A 124 -5.75 -1.35 -23.99
N PRO A 125 -6.06 -0.04 -24.07
CA PRO A 125 -6.71 0.56 -25.23
C PRO A 125 -6.00 0.28 -26.56
N SER A 126 -4.66 0.31 -26.62
CA SER A 126 -3.90 0.06 -27.87
C SER A 126 -3.94 -1.39 -28.36
N ASN A 127 -4.35 -2.35 -27.51
CA ASN A 127 -4.45 -3.78 -27.87
C ASN A 127 -5.90 -4.22 -28.15
N VAL A 128 -6.84 -3.28 -28.12
CA VAL A 128 -8.26 -3.52 -28.42
C VAL A 128 -8.65 -2.65 -29.62
N MET A 129 -8.96 -3.27 -30.75
CA MET A 129 -9.44 -2.58 -31.93
C MET A 129 -10.97 -2.67 -32.05
N ILE A 130 -11.58 -1.64 -32.59
CA ILE A 130 -12.97 -1.64 -33.02
C ILE A 130 -12.95 -1.69 -34.55
N ASP A 131 -13.48 -2.78 -35.11
CA ASP A 131 -13.53 -2.98 -36.56
C ASP A 131 -14.59 -2.07 -37.23
N ASP A 132 -14.61 -2.02 -38.56
CA ASP A 132 -15.56 -1.21 -39.33
C ASP A 132 -17.03 -1.60 -39.13
N HIS A 133 -17.29 -2.74 -38.45
CA HIS A 133 -18.63 -3.20 -38.08
C HIS A 133 -18.95 -2.84 -36.61
N GLY A 134 -18.05 -2.15 -35.91
CA GLY A 134 -18.21 -1.75 -34.50
C GLY A 134 -17.94 -2.85 -33.49
N ARG A 135 -17.33 -3.98 -33.89
CA ARG A 135 -17.05 -5.13 -33.02
C ARG A 135 -15.64 -5.07 -32.47
N VAL A 136 -15.49 -5.57 -31.25
CA VAL A 136 -14.19 -5.70 -30.59
C VAL A 136 -13.32 -6.77 -31.25
N ARG A 137 -12.03 -6.44 -31.44
CA ARG A 137 -11.00 -7.35 -31.90
C ARG A 137 -9.78 -7.19 -30.99
N LEU A 138 -9.34 -8.29 -30.34
CA LEU A 138 -8.13 -8.28 -29.53
C LEU A 138 -6.90 -8.50 -30.42
N VAL A 139 -5.95 -7.60 -30.33
CA VAL A 139 -4.69 -7.67 -31.08
C VAL A 139 -3.50 -7.70 -30.12
N ASP A 140 -2.37 -8.22 -30.57
CA ASP A 140 -1.12 -8.25 -29.82
C ASP A 140 -1.18 -9.02 -28.49
N PHE A 141 -1.33 -10.34 -28.59
CA PHE A 141 -1.49 -11.27 -27.47
C PHE A 141 -0.32 -11.32 -26.48
N GLY A 142 0.62 -10.39 -26.47
CA GLY A 142 1.61 -10.18 -25.42
C GLY A 142 2.48 -11.39 -25.01
N ILE A 143 2.33 -12.54 -25.70
CA ILE A 143 2.93 -13.83 -25.37
C ILE A 143 4.45 -13.80 -25.57
N ALA A 144 4.97 -12.88 -26.38
CA ALA A 144 6.41 -12.63 -26.49
C ALA A 144 7.06 -12.22 -25.12
N LYS A 145 6.25 -11.97 -24.09
CA LYS A 145 6.66 -11.74 -22.70
C LYS A 145 6.50 -13.00 -21.81
N LEU A 146 6.22 -14.15 -22.38
CA LEU A 146 6.11 -15.41 -21.66
C LEU A 146 7.47 -15.92 -21.19
N PHE A 147 7.61 -15.92 -19.89
CA PHE A 147 8.32 -16.89 -19.08
C PHE A 147 9.80 -17.16 -19.40
N SER A 148 10.68 -16.44 -18.72
CA SER A 148 11.97 -17.00 -18.28
C SER A 148 11.85 -17.36 -16.80
N PRO A 149 11.82 -18.64 -16.40
CA PRO A 149 11.71 -19.07 -15.00
C PRO A 149 12.88 -18.62 -14.13
N ASP A 150 14.02 -18.29 -14.75
CA ASP A 150 15.29 -18.02 -14.06
C ASP A 150 15.66 -16.53 -13.93
N ARG A 151 14.81 -15.59 -14.35
CA ARG A 151 15.02 -14.15 -14.13
C ARG A 151 13.94 -13.58 -13.22
N LYS A 152 14.13 -13.70 -11.92
CA LYS A 152 13.46 -12.86 -10.92
C LYS A 152 13.75 -11.39 -11.25
N GLY A 153 12.71 -10.63 -11.57
CA GLY A 153 12.80 -9.17 -11.61
C GLY A 153 12.57 -8.44 -12.94
N THR A 154 12.08 -9.08 -14.00
CA THR A 154 11.60 -8.36 -15.18
C THR A 154 10.10 -8.10 -15.09
N MET A 155 9.74 -6.83 -15.05
CA MET A 155 8.36 -6.32 -15.09
C MET A 155 7.66 -6.87 -16.34
N ILE A 156 6.61 -7.69 -16.16
CA ILE A 156 5.81 -8.29 -17.23
C ILE A 156 4.47 -7.53 -17.27
N GLY A 157 4.18 -6.80 -18.34
CA GLY A 157 2.95 -6.03 -18.52
C GLY A 157 3.20 -4.57 -18.86
N THR A 158 2.14 -3.86 -19.19
CA THR A 158 2.17 -2.40 -19.40
C THR A 158 1.93 -1.71 -18.06
N GLU A 159 2.86 -0.85 -17.66
CA GLU A 159 2.74 -0.04 -16.44
C GLU A 159 1.40 0.68 -16.38
N GLY A 160 0.77 0.71 -15.21
CA GLY A 160 -0.54 1.32 -15.00
C GLY A 160 -1.74 0.39 -15.26
N TYR A 161 -1.66 -0.59 -16.17
CA TYR A 161 -2.75 -1.55 -16.45
C TYR A 161 -2.52 -2.90 -15.78
N ALA A 162 -1.27 -3.28 -15.55
CA ALA A 162 -0.92 -4.59 -14.99
C ALA A 162 -1.30 -4.67 -13.50
N PRO A 163 -1.88 -5.80 -13.03
CA PRO A 163 -2.22 -6.01 -11.64
C PRO A 163 -1.00 -6.36 -10.78
N PRO A 164 -1.12 -6.25 -9.44
CA PRO A 164 -0.02 -6.50 -8.51
C PRO A 164 0.64 -7.88 -8.66
N GLU A 165 -0.15 -8.94 -8.86
CA GLU A 165 0.36 -10.30 -9.04
C GLU A 165 1.20 -10.46 -10.32
N GLN A 166 0.90 -9.68 -11.36
CA GLN A 166 1.66 -9.74 -12.61
C GLN A 166 3.07 -9.15 -12.45
N TYR A 167 3.26 -8.18 -11.57
CA TYR A 167 4.58 -7.66 -11.18
C TYR A 167 5.40 -8.70 -10.41
N ARG A 168 4.74 -9.66 -9.75
CA ARG A 168 5.39 -10.79 -9.05
C ARG A 168 5.69 -11.97 -9.97
N GLY A 169 5.21 -11.92 -11.22
CA GLY A 169 5.32 -13.04 -12.18
C GLY A 169 4.25 -14.11 -12.01
N GLU A 170 3.19 -13.84 -11.24
CA GLU A 170 2.11 -14.77 -10.87
C GLU A 170 0.81 -14.51 -11.65
N ALA A 171 0.92 -14.03 -12.89
CA ALA A 171 -0.24 -13.71 -13.71
C ALA A 171 -1.16 -14.91 -13.91
N GLY A 172 -2.46 -14.71 -13.68
CA GLY A 172 -3.53 -15.69 -13.81
C GLY A 172 -4.77 -15.10 -14.51
N PRO A 173 -5.86 -15.86 -14.65
CA PRO A 173 -7.10 -15.39 -15.29
C PRO A 173 -7.65 -14.09 -14.68
N LEU A 174 -7.52 -13.92 -13.36
CA LEU A 174 -7.99 -12.73 -12.65
C LEU A 174 -7.13 -11.48 -12.94
N SER A 175 -5.94 -11.65 -13.51
CA SER A 175 -5.10 -10.54 -13.96
C SER A 175 -5.72 -9.80 -15.14
N ASP A 176 -6.38 -10.52 -16.05
CA ASP A 176 -7.07 -9.91 -17.20
C ASP A 176 -8.30 -9.12 -16.76
N ILE A 177 -9.00 -9.56 -15.69
CA ILE A 177 -10.14 -8.83 -15.11
C ILE A 177 -9.70 -7.48 -14.55
N TYR A 178 -8.57 -7.43 -13.85
CA TYR A 178 -8.01 -6.18 -13.36
C TYR A 178 -7.58 -5.25 -14.50
N ALA A 179 -6.86 -5.78 -15.49
CA ALA A 179 -6.41 -5.01 -16.64
C ALA A 179 -7.59 -4.43 -17.45
N LEU A 180 -8.70 -5.17 -17.53
CA LEU A 180 -9.96 -4.66 -18.11
C LEU A 180 -10.55 -3.54 -17.24
N GLY A 181 -10.55 -3.67 -15.92
CA GLY A 181 -10.95 -2.61 -15.00
C GLY A 181 -10.14 -1.32 -15.19
N ALA A 182 -8.80 -1.43 -15.31
CA ALA A 182 -7.91 -0.31 -15.59
C ALA A 182 -8.19 0.33 -16.97
N THR A 183 -8.47 -0.50 -17.97
CA THR A 183 -8.85 -0.05 -19.31
C THR A 183 -10.19 0.70 -19.27
N LEU A 184 -11.19 0.20 -18.56
CA LEU A 184 -12.49 0.86 -18.38
C LEU A 184 -12.33 2.23 -17.69
N HIS A 185 -11.54 2.29 -16.62
CA HIS A 185 -11.26 3.55 -15.94
C HIS A 185 -10.66 4.57 -16.90
N HIS A 186 -9.67 4.17 -17.71
CA HIS A 186 -9.05 5.03 -18.70
C HIS A 186 -10.06 5.51 -19.77
N LEU A 187 -10.86 4.60 -20.34
CA LEU A 187 -11.85 4.92 -21.37
C LEU A 187 -12.95 5.87 -20.87
N LEU A 188 -13.37 5.73 -19.60
CA LEU A 188 -14.44 6.54 -19.00
C LEU A 188 -13.97 7.90 -18.52
N THR A 189 -12.67 8.08 -18.23
CA THR A 189 -12.14 9.33 -17.65
C THR A 189 -11.15 10.06 -18.54
N ASN A 190 -10.67 9.43 -19.60
CA ASN A 190 -9.54 9.89 -20.43
C ASN A 190 -8.28 10.21 -19.59
N ARG A 191 -8.08 9.51 -18.45
CA ARG A 191 -6.89 9.59 -17.60
C ARG A 191 -6.02 8.38 -17.82
N ASP A 192 -4.86 8.61 -18.42
CA ASP A 192 -3.90 7.55 -18.73
C ASP A 192 -3.25 6.99 -17.44
N PRO A 193 -3.47 5.71 -17.10
CA PRO A 193 -2.89 5.13 -15.90
C PRO A 193 -1.36 4.98 -15.94
N ARG A 194 -0.71 5.14 -17.10
CA ARG A 194 0.75 5.08 -17.25
C ARG A 194 1.46 6.30 -16.67
N ILE A 195 0.78 7.44 -16.59
CA ILE A 195 1.34 8.70 -16.05
C ILE A 195 0.93 8.94 -14.60
N GLU A 196 0.14 8.03 -14.03
CA GLU A 196 -0.36 8.10 -12.66
C GLU A 196 0.33 7.03 -11.81
N PRO A 197 0.49 7.25 -10.49
CA PRO A 197 0.99 6.20 -9.62
C PRO A 197 0.14 4.93 -9.73
N PRO A 198 0.76 3.74 -9.87
CA PRO A 198 0.00 2.49 -10.02
C PRO A 198 -0.81 2.19 -8.75
N PHE A 199 -1.92 1.47 -8.89
CA PHE A 199 -2.82 1.02 -7.82
C PHE A 199 -3.48 2.12 -6.99
N THR A 200 -3.46 3.38 -7.43
CA THR A 200 -4.06 4.52 -6.73
C THR A 200 -5.48 4.85 -7.24
N TRP A 201 -6.27 3.86 -7.59
CA TRP A 201 -7.62 4.05 -8.14
C TRP A 201 -8.57 4.76 -7.17
N ALA A 202 -8.43 4.50 -5.86
CA ALA A 202 -9.21 5.18 -4.83
C ALA A 202 -8.97 6.70 -4.73
N ASP A 203 -7.83 7.20 -5.26
CA ASP A 203 -7.50 8.63 -5.29
C ASP A 203 -8.15 9.39 -6.45
N ARG A 204 -8.73 8.65 -7.38
CA ARG A 204 -9.34 9.16 -8.60
C ARG A 204 -10.63 8.40 -8.93
N PRO A 205 -11.65 8.51 -8.05
CA PRO A 205 -12.94 7.87 -8.27
C PRO A 205 -13.49 8.26 -9.63
N LEU A 206 -14.15 7.31 -10.30
CA LEU A 206 -14.68 7.53 -11.65
C LEU A 206 -15.62 8.73 -11.70
N ARG A 207 -16.49 8.88 -10.70
CA ARG A 207 -17.51 9.93 -10.67
C ARG A 207 -16.96 11.32 -10.36
N ASP A 208 -15.81 11.41 -9.71
CA ASP A 208 -15.11 12.69 -9.52
C ASP A 208 -14.50 13.21 -10.82
N LEU A 209 -14.10 12.30 -11.71
CA LEU A 209 -13.50 12.61 -13.01
C LEU A 209 -14.55 12.67 -14.14
N ASN A 210 -15.60 11.87 -14.05
CA ASN A 210 -16.73 11.84 -14.99
C ASN A 210 -18.05 11.70 -14.21
N PRO A 211 -18.70 12.81 -13.84
CA PRO A 211 -19.94 12.80 -13.06
C PRO A 211 -21.14 12.12 -13.77
N ALA A 212 -21.04 11.85 -15.07
CA ALA A 212 -22.07 11.12 -15.81
C ALA A 212 -22.05 9.61 -15.55
N VAL A 213 -20.97 9.08 -14.96
CA VAL A 213 -20.85 7.65 -14.62
C VAL A 213 -21.84 7.30 -13.50
N PRO A 214 -22.73 6.30 -13.67
CA PRO A 214 -23.61 5.87 -12.61
C PRO A 214 -22.83 5.17 -11.47
N GLU A 215 -23.35 5.27 -10.24
CA GLU A 215 -22.73 4.65 -9.06
C GLU A 215 -22.58 3.13 -9.20
N SER A 216 -23.52 2.48 -9.88
CA SER A 216 -23.47 1.05 -10.17
C SER A 216 -22.26 0.68 -11.04
N LEU A 217 -21.91 1.50 -12.05
CA LEU A 217 -20.74 1.27 -12.89
C LEU A 217 -19.43 1.51 -12.13
N GLU A 218 -19.35 2.56 -11.32
CA GLU A 218 -18.19 2.82 -10.47
C GLU A 218 -17.90 1.63 -9.54
N LYS A 219 -18.92 1.07 -8.88
CA LYS A 219 -18.78 -0.14 -8.04
C LYS A 219 -18.28 -1.36 -8.81
N VAL A 220 -18.71 -1.54 -10.06
CA VAL A 220 -18.25 -2.65 -10.92
C VAL A 220 -16.78 -2.47 -11.28
N VAL A 221 -16.37 -1.27 -11.67
CA VAL A 221 -14.96 -0.99 -12.02
C VAL A 221 -14.06 -1.07 -10.79
N ASP A 222 -14.48 -0.53 -9.65
CA ASP A 222 -13.73 -0.62 -8.38
C ASP A 222 -13.53 -2.08 -7.95
N ARG A 223 -14.54 -2.93 -8.10
CA ARG A 223 -14.43 -4.37 -7.80
C ARG A 223 -13.46 -5.06 -8.75
N ALA A 224 -13.48 -4.75 -10.03
CA ALA A 224 -12.51 -5.30 -10.99
C ALA A 224 -11.07 -4.87 -10.66
N LEU A 225 -10.89 -3.65 -10.15
CA LEU A 225 -9.61 -3.05 -9.76
C LEU A 225 -9.16 -3.39 -8.34
N SER A 226 -9.89 -4.28 -7.63
CA SER A 226 -9.51 -4.70 -6.29
C SER A 226 -8.10 -5.28 -6.26
N TYR A 227 -7.31 -4.88 -5.27
CA TYR A 227 -5.92 -5.34 -5.12
C TYR A 227 -5.83 -6.84 -4.91
N ASN A 228 -6.69 -7.38 -4.00
CA ASN A 228 -6.72 -8.80 -3.71
C ASN A 228 -7.51 -9.55 -4.80
N LEU A 229 -7.00 -10.70 -5.21
CA LEU A 229 -7.63 -11.58 -6.20
C LEU A 229 -9.03 -12.04 -5.77
N SER A 230 -9.23 -12.34 -4.48
CA SER A 230 -10.52 -12.83 -3.92
C SER A 230 -11.64 -11.81 -3.97
N ASP A 231 -11.33 -10.53 -4.05
CA ASP A 231 -12.32 -9.45 -4.01
C ASP A 231 -12.78 -9.04 -5.41
N ARG A 232 -12.07 -9.53 -6.45
CA ARG A 232 -12.42 -9.31 -7.86
C ARG A 232 -13.61 -10.21 -8.27
N PHE A 233 -14.06 -10.03 -9.49
CA PHE A 233 -14.95 -10.99 -10.13
C PHE A 233 -14.21 -12.31 -10.35
N ALA A 234 -14.87 -13.43 -10.07
CA ALA A 234 -14.24 -14.75 -10.17
C ALA A 234 -14.01 -15.17 -11.64
N THR A 235 -14.84 -14.67 -12.56
CA THR A 235 -14.74 -14.96 -13.99
C THR A 235 -15.09 -13.74 -14.84
N PRO A 236 -14.63 -13.67 -16.11
CA PRO A 236 -15.08 -12.65 -17.04
C PRO A 236 -16.59 -12.65 -17.27
N ALA A 237 -17.24 -13.81 -17.19
CA ALA A 237 -18.69 -13.93 -17.31
C ALA A 237 -19.44 -13.23 -16.16
N GLU A 238 -18.93 -13.31 -14.92
CA GLU A 238 -19.47 -12.57 -13.77
C GLU A 238 -19.36 -11.06 -13.96
N LEU A 239 -18.20 -10.56 -14.42
CA LEU A 239 -18.01 -9.15 -14.75
C LEU A 239 -18.94 -8.69 -15.89
N SER A 240 -19.05 -9.47 -16.96
CA SER A 240 -19.96 -9.22 -18.09
C SER A 240 -21.41 -9.09 -17.62
N HIS A 241 -21.86 -9.99 -16.73
CA HIS A 241 -23.21 -9.93 -16.17
C HIS A 241 -23.45 -8.65 -15.37
N ALA A 242 -22.50 -8.25 -14.54
CA ALA A 242 -22.59 -7.00 -13.75
C ALA A 242 -22.63 -5.75 -14.67
N LEU A 243 -21.81 -5.70 -15.73
CA LEU A 243 -21.84 -4.64 -16.73
C LEU A 243 -23.16 -4.60 -17.51
N ALA A 244 -23.70 -5.76 -17.87
CA ALA A 244 -24.99 -5.84 -18.57
C ALA A 244 -26.17 -5.37 -17.68
N GLN A 245 -26.09 -5.58 -16.38
CA GLN A 245 -27.09 -5.04 -15.44
C GLN A 245 -27.03 -3.50 -15.39
N VAL A 246 -25.82 -2.92 -15.29
CA VAL A 246 -25.63 -1.47 -15.34
C VAL A 246 -26.19 -0.89 -16.63
N LEU A 247 -25.95 -1.53 -17.77
CA LEU A 247 -26.46 -1.07 -19.07
C LEU A 247 -27.99 -1.09 -19.14
N LYS A 248 -28.64 -2.10 -18.52
CA LYS A 248 -30.11 -2.16 -18.40
C LYS A 248 -30.65 -1.05 -17.50
N GLU A 249 -30.03 -0.79 -16.36
CA GLU A 249 -30.39 0.31 -15.47
C GLU A 249 -30.33 1.66 -16.21
N MET A 250 -29.25 1.92 -16.97
CA MET A 250 -29.09 3.14 -17.74
C MET A 250 -30.16 3.31 -18.85
N ARG A 251 -30.64 2.21 -19.42
CA ARG A 251 -31.69 2.21 -20.47
C ARG A 251 -33.13 2.29 -19.93
N GLY A 252 -33.28 2.23 -18.61
CA GLY A 252 -34.60 2.31 -17.98
C GLY A 252 -35.44 1.02 -18.01
N ASP A 253 -34.80 -0.13 -18.28
CA ASP A 253 -35.48 -1.43 -18.43
C ASP A 253 -35.64 -2.21 -17.11
N VAL A 254 -35.44 -1.57 -15.94
CA VAL A 254 -35.55 -2.22 -14.63
C VAL A 254 -36.63 -1.53 -13.80
N ALA A 255 -37.63 -2.27 -13.37
CA ALA A 255 -38.55 -1.87 -12.30
C ALA A 255 -37.72 -1.60 -11.02
N GLU A 256 -37.99 -0.47 -10.37
CA GLU A 256 -37.32 -0.06 -9.13
C GLU A 256 -37.31 -1.21 -8.12
N PRO A 257 -36.15 -1.60 -7.57
CA PRO A 257 -36.12 -2.35 -6.34
C PRO A 257 -36.52 -1.40 -5.21
N ALA A 258 -37.48 -1.88 -4.42
CA ALA A 258 -38.00 -1.21 -3.23
C ALA A 258 -36.87 -0.57 -2.42
N ALA A 259 -37.13 0.65 -1.96
CA ALA A 259 -36.25 1.50 -1.15
C ALA A 259 -35.46 0.67 -0.14
N SER A 260 -34.15 0.58 -0.38
CA SER A 260 -33.22 0.09 0.59
C SER A 260 -33.08 1.12 1.69
N GLU A 261 -33.24 0.65 2.85
CA GLU A 261 -33.10 1.21 4.17
C GLU A 261 -32.11 2.37 4.25
N ARG A 262 -32.60 3.46 4.79
CA ARG A 262 -31.84 4.59 5.28
C ARG A 262 -30.66 4.07 6.10
N LYS A 263 -29.45 4.53 5.78
CA LYS A 263 -28.30 4.44 6.69
C LYS A 263 -28.80 4.81 8.09
N PRO A 264 -28.50 4.00 9.09
CA PRO A 264 -28.74 4.44 10.45
C PRO A 264 -27.87 5.70 10.66
N SER A 265 -28.53 6.83 10.89
CA SER A 265 -27.91 7.97 11.54
C SER A 265 -27.23 7.42 12.78
N HIS A 266 -25.94 7.74 12.93
CA HIS A 266 -25.24 7.48 14.18
C HIS A 266 -26.13 7.95 15.33
N PRO A 267 -26.39 7.10 16.33
CA PRO A 267 -26.97 7.60 17.54
C PRO A 267 -26.02 8.64 18.09
N ALA A 268 -26.53 9.80 18.44
CA ALA A 268 -25.82 10.81 19.18
C ALA A 268 -25.06 10.13 20.32
N ALA A 269 -23.79 10.46 20.45
CA ALA A 269 -22.91 9.95 21.49
C ALA A 269 -23.64 9.97 22.83
N GLY A 270 -23.92 8.77 23.36
CA GLY A 270 -24.28 8.64 24.76
C GLY A 270 -23.12 9.20 25.57
N GLU A 271 -23.45 9.97 26.59
CA GLU A 271 -22.50 10.58 27.54
C GLU A 271 -21.42 9.56 27.92
N SER A 272 -20.15 9.87 27.56
CA SER A 272 -19.02 9.03 27.87
C SER A 272 -18.79 9.09 29.38
N GLU A 273 -18.87 7.97 30.04
CA GLU A 273 -18.47 7.83 31.44
C GLU A 273 -17.04 8.35 31.65
N GLU A 274 -16.79 9.01 32.79
CA GLU A 274 -15.43 9.37 33.20
C GLU A 274 -14.55 8.12 33.23
N GLY A 275 -13.28 8.26 32.82
CA GLY A 275 -12.33 7.15 32.81
C GLY A 275 -12.05 6.58 34.19
N PRO A 276 -11.42 5.40 34.29
CA PRO A 276 -11.11 4.75 35.55
C PRO A 276 -10.14 5.59 36.37
N SER A 277 -10.20 5.45 37.70
CA SER A 277 -9.19 6.06 38.59
C SER A 277 -7.82 5.46 38.32
N PRO A 278 -6.74 6.25 38.31
CA PRO A 278 -5.40 5.74 38.10
C PRO A 278 -4.97 4.79 39.23
N LEU A 279 -4.31 3.70 38.89
CA LEU A 279 -3.68 2.80 39.85
C LEU A 279 -2.57 3.53 40.61
N TRP A 280 -1.79 4.30 39.90
CA TRP A 280 -0.77 5.19 40.44
C TRP A 280 -0.44 6.32 39.43
N VAL A 281 0.17 7.38 39.97
CA VAL A 281 0.68 8.51 39.22
C VAL A 281 2.07 8.85 39.74
N PHE A 282 3.03 9.05 38.83
CA PHE A 282 4.38 9.49 39.16
C PHE A 282 4.67 10.84 38.51
N THR A 283 5.33 11.75 39.22
CA THR A 283 5.68 13.08 38.72
C THR A 283 7.18 13.14 38.38
N CYS A 284 7.50 13.47 37.14
CA CYS A 284 8.84 13.79 36.64
C CYS A 284 9.17 15.27 36.85
N GLU A 285 10.43 15.65 36.63
CA GLU A 285 10.86 17.04 36.76
C GLU A 285 10.44 17.92 35.57
N ASP A 286 10.21 17.29 34.36
CA ASP A 286 9.77 17.96 33.14
C ASP A 286 8.77 17.06 32.35
N GLU A 287 8.35 17.52 31.16
CA GLU A 287 7.35 16.89 30.31
C GLU A 287 7.72 15.43 29.93
N VAL A 288 6.69 14.58 29.89
CA VAL A 288 6.80 13.20 29.43
C VAL A 288 6.11 13.08 28.07
N ARG A 289 6.88 13.15 27.00
CA ARG A 289 6.40 13.05 25.62
C ARG A 289 6.66 11.69 24.97
N GLY A 290 7.59 10.92 25.54
CA GLY A 290 7.97 9.61 25.04
C GLY A 290 6.97 8.52 25.40
N THR A 291 7.02 7.41 24.66
CA THR A 291 6.27 6.20 24.96
C THR A 291 6.97 5.43 26.08
N PRO A 292 6.31 5.03 27.18
CA PRO A 292 6.91 4.18 28.18
C PRO A 292 7.24 2.78 27.64
N ALA A 293 8.28 2.15 28.19
CA ALA A 293 8.53 0.72 28.01
C ALA A 293 8.18 -0.03 29.30
N LEU A 294 7.57 -1.19 29.16
CA LEU A 294 7.07 -1.97 30.29
C LEU A 294 7.72 -3.35 30.31
N THR A 295 8.15 -3.77 31.50
CA THR A 295 8.47 -5.16 31.83
C THR A 295 7.45 -5.67 32.86
N GLU A 296 7.52 -6.94 33.23
CA GLU A 296 6.66 -7.49 34.31
C GLU A 296 6.77 -6.71 35.63
N ARG A 297 7.92 -6.06 35.90
CA ARG A 297 8.23 -5.44 37.18
C ARG A 297 8.53 -3.94 37.13
N MET A 298 8.77 -3.39 35.96
CA MET A 298 9.21 -2.00 35.83
C MET A 298 8.56 -1.29 34.68
N VAL A 299 8.27 -0.01 34.88
CA VAL A 299 7.96 0.96 33.83
C VAL A 299 9.21 1.82 33.64
N LEU A 300 9.67 1.92 32.39
CA LEU A 300 10.79 2.76 31.99
C LEU A 300 10.28 3.90 31.14
N VAL A 301 10.54 5.13 31.52
CA VAL A 301 10.04 6.31 30.81
C VAL A 301 11.11 7.39 30.73
N GLY A 302 11.33 7.91 29.51
CA GLY A 302 12.18 9.05 29.26
C GLY A 302 11.39 10.35 29.40
N ALA A 303 12.00 11.37 30.01
CA ALA A 303 11.43 12.71 30.13
C ALA A 303 12.35 13.77 29.52
N TYR A 304 11.84 14.97 29.33
CA TYR A 304 12.61 16.10 28.80
C TYR A 304 13.51 16.77 29.82
N ASP A 305 13.43 16.36 31.11
CA ASP A 305 14.43 16.66 32.15
C ASP A 305 15.74 15.88 31.97
N HIS A 306 15.90 15.22 30.83
CA HIS A 306 17.07 14.42 30.44
C HIS A 306 17.24 13.12 31.24
N ASN A 307 16.22 12.66 31.99
CA ASN A 307 16.29 11.45 32.77
C ASN A 307 15.46 10.31 32.17
N LEU A 308 16.02 9.11 32.22
CA LEU A 308 15.27 7.86 32.14
C LEU A 308 14.89 7.46 33.57
N TYR A 309 13.60 7.37 33.86
CA TYR A 309 13.08 6.90 35.12
C TYR A 309 12.72 5.42 35.05
N ALA A 310 13.07 4.67 36.07
CA ALA A 310 12.59 3.33 36.29
C ALA A 310 11.68 3.31 37.52
N LEU A 311 10.45 2.91 37.32
CA LEU A 311 9.40 2.86 38.30
C LEU A 311 8.96 1.41 38.50
N ASP A 312 8.47 1.08 39.68
CA ASP A 312 7.82 -0.20 39.94
C ASP A 312 6.51 -0.27 39.15
N ALA A 313 6.28 -1.35 38.41
CA ALA A 313 5.14 -1.44 37.49
C ALA A 313 3.79 -1.53 38.24
N GLU A 314 3.76 -2.08 39.42
CA GLU A 314 2.55 -2.30 40.22
C GLU A 314 2.20 -1.06 41.07
N THR A 315 3.21 -0.42 41.66
CA THR A 315 3.00 0.63 42.65
C THR A 315 3.36 2.04 42.17
N GLY A 316 4.07 2.18 41.05
CA GLY A 316 4.60 3.45 40.55
C GLY A 316 5.76 4.01 41.37
N GLN A 317 6.28 3.25 42.37
CA GLN A 317 7.37 3.73 43.22
C GLN A 317 8.66 3.86 42.40
N PHE A 318 9.40 4.93 42.67
CA PHE A 318 10.70 5.19 42.06
C PHE A 318 11.72 4.11 42.48
N LYS A 319 12.43 3.55 41.49
CA LYS A 319 13.53 2.59 41.68
C LYS A 319 14.89 3.22 41.46
N TRP A 320 15.09 3.80 40.30
CA TRP A 320 16.34 4.48 39.92
C TRP A 320 16.08 5.41 38.73
N LYS A 321 17.00 6.35 38.46
CA LYS A 321 17.06 7.15 37.26
C LYS A 321 18.45 7.19 36.65
N TYR A 322 18.51 7.38 35.34
CA TYR A 322 19.75 7.59 34.59
C TYR A 322 19.68 8.91 33.83
N ALA A 323 20.70 9.77 34.05
CA ALA A 323 20.74 11.07 33.38
C ALA A 323 21.53 11.02 32.06
N THR A 324 21.01 11.66 31.05
CA THR A 324 21.64 11.96 29.77
C THR A 324 21.91 13.46 29.66
N GLU A 325 22.64 13.89 28.60
CA GLU A 325 22.90 15.31 28.35
C GLU A 325 21.84 15.96 27.44
N GLY A 326 20.78 15.22 27.05
CA GLY A 326 19.68 15.68 26.19
C GLY A 326 18.37 14.96 26.46
N GLY A 327 17.27 15.49 25.94
CA GLY A 327 15.93 14.93 26.12
C GLY A 327 15.80 13.48 25.58
N LEU A 328 14.82 12.76 26.09
CA LEU A 328 14.55 11.35 25.77
C LEU A 328 13.16 11.21 25.10
N PRO A 329 13.02 11.53 23.80
CA PRO A 329 11.73 11.52 23.12
C PRO A 329 11.25 10.14 22.72
N GLY A 330 12.17 9.17 22.54
CA GLY A 330 11.88 7.84 22.05
C GLY A 330 11.48 6.84 23.15
N ARG A 331 10.84 5.73 22.72
CA ARG A 331 10.58 4.58 23.58
C ARG A 331 11.87 3.80 23.81
N PRO A 332 12.24 3.47 25.05
CA PRO A 332 13.34 2.55 25.33
C PRO A 332 13.08 1.15 24.74
N ALA A 333 14.08 0.55 24.11
CA ALA A 333 14.02 -0.85 23.69
C ALA A 333 14.63 -1.74 24.77
N LEU A 334 14.05 -2.92 24.93
CA LEU A 334 14.43 -3.88 25.98
C LEU A 334 14.87 -5.20 25.36
N ARG A 335 15.97 -5.76 25.87
CA ARG A 335 16.40 -7.11 25.54
C ARG A 335 17.12 -7.72 26.75
N GLU A 336 16.61 -8.83 27.24
CA GLU A 336 17.17 -9.50 28.40
C GLU A 336 17.33 -8.50 29.57
N ASP A 337 18.51 -8.37 30.15
CA ASP A 337 18.82 -7.42 31.20
C ASP A 337 19.36 -6.06 30.72
N SER A 338 19.09 -5.68 29.46
CA SER A 338 19.63 -4.46 28.88
C SER A 338 18.52 -3.55 28.32
N ILE A 339 18.75 -2.24 28.48
CA ILE A 339 17.91 -1.15 27.99
C ILE A 339 18.71 -0.37 26.94
N PHE A 340 18.07 -0.01 25.84
CA PHE A 340 18.65 0.83 24.79
C PHE A 340 17.75 2.04 24.54
N LEU A 341 18.33 3.25 24.56
CA LEU A 341 17.58 4.48 24.37
C LEU A 341 18.37 5.49 23.52
N GLY A 342 17.68 6.14 22.60
CA GLY A 342 18.21 7.30 21.87
C GLY A 342 18.01 8.58 22.67
N SER A 343 18.96 9.49 22.59
CA SER A 343 18.90 10.80 23.26
C SER A 343 19.21 11.95 22.30
N GLU A 344 18.69 13.12 22.64
CA GLU A 344 19.02 14.35 21.92
C GLU A 344 20.46 14.82 22.16
N ASP A 345 21.23 14.16 23.06
CA ASP A 345 22.67 14.31 23.23
C ASP A 345 23.49 13.63 22.12
N HIS A 346 22.85 13.19 21.04
CA HIS A 346 23.43 12.52 19.87
C HIS A 346 23.90 11.07 20.15
N ARG A 347 23.49 10.47 21.27
CA ARG A 347 23.98 9.13 21.65
C ARG A 347 22.83 8.12 21.75
N LEU A 348 23.16 6.90 21.37
CA LEU A 348 22.42 5.70 21.77
C LEU A 348 23.09 5.14 23.03
N HIS A 349 22.35 5.07 24.13
CA HIS A 349 22.83 4.56 25.39
C HIS A 349 22.38 3.12 25.60
N ALA A 350 23.27 2.26 26.07
CA ALA A 350 22.95 0.92 26.55
C ALA A 350 23.16 0.86 28.06
N LEU A 351 22.12 0.48 28.79
CA LEU A 351 22.12 0.42 30.25
C LEU A 351 21.75 -0.98 30.73
N SER A 352 22.18 -1.33 31.93
CA SER A 352 21.65 -2.52 32.62
C SER A 352 20.24 -2.24 33.13
N LEU A 353 19.31 -3.19 32.97
CA LEU A 353 17.94 -3.09 33.47
C LEU A 353 17.94 -2.96 35.01
N ASN A 354 18.84 -3.67 35.69
CA ASN A 354 18.99 -3.61 37.13
C ASN A 354 19.92 -2.44 37.51
N GLY A 355 19.32 -1.32 37.95
CA GLY A 355 20.01 -0.16 38.49
C GLY A 355 20.52 0.88 37.48
N GLY A 356 20.19 0.77 36.20
CA GLY A 356 20.47 1.81 35.18
C GLY A 356 21.96 2.07 34.93
N ARG A 357 22.86 1.12 35.19
CA ARG A 357 24.30 1.30 34.99
C ARG A 357 24.63 1.33 33.49
N LEU A 358 25.38 2.32 33.03
CA LEU A 358 25.87 2.43 31.68
C LEU A 358 26.74 1.23 31.28
N LEU A 359 26.42 0.59 30.16
CA LEU A 359 27.18 -0.51 29.56
C LEU A 359 28.09 0.02 28.46
N TRP A 360 27.51 0.75 27.53
CA TRP A 360 28.22 1.41 26.44
C TRP A 360 27.36 2.55 25.82
N THR A 361 28.00 3.43 25.04
CA THR A 361 27.33 4.42 24.21
C THR A 361 27.80 4.32 22.78
N TYR A 362 26.92 4.68 21.84
CA TYR A 362 27.22 4.87 20.43
C TYR A 362 26.86 6.31 20.04
N SER A 363 27.77 7.04 19.35
CA SER A 363 27.54 8.43 18.95
C SER A 363 27.14 8.54 17.48
N ALA A 364 26.05 9.25 17.21
CA ALA A 364 25.66 9.79 15.90
C ALA A 364 26.14 11.23 15.76
N ASP A 365 26.03 11.79 14.54
CA ASP A 365 26.49 13.17 14.28
C ASP A 365 25.48 14.23 14.75
N LYS A 366 24.19 13.83 14.97
CA LYS A 366 23.10 14.69 15.44
C LYS A 366 22.16 13.93 16.39
N PRO A 367 21.12 14.61 16.98
CA PRO A 367 20.18 13.99 17.90
C PRO A 367 19.57 12.68 17.40
N ILE A 368 19.38 11.73 18.30
CA ILE A 368 18.68 10.47 18.09
C ILE A 368 17.29 10.60 18.69
N ARG A 369 16.28 10.87 17.83
CA ARG A 369 14.89 11.04 18.25
C ARG A 369 14.01 9.85 17.97
N SER A 370 14.44 8.92 17.11
CA SER A 370 13.70 7.69 16.87
C SER A 370 13.84 6.72 18.03
N SER A 371 12.86 5.82 18.19
CA SER A 371 12.98 4.71 19.10
C SER A 371 13.91 3.62 18.53
N PRO A 372 14.85 3.07 19.31
CA PRO A 372 15.67 1.95 18.85
C PRO A 372 14.84 0.67 18.71
N VAL A 373 15.14 -0.13 17.68
CA VAL A 373 14.53 -1.44 17.43
C VAL A 373 15.61 -2.51 17.40
N ILE A 374 15.39 -3.60 18.13
CA ILE A 374 16.36 -4.69 18.25
C ILE A 374 15.92 -5.86 17.38
N ALA A 375 16.76 -6.25 16.44
CA ALA A 375 16.54 -7.45 15.64
C ALA A 375 17.88 -8.05 15.21
N VAL A 376 17.96 -9.37 15.14
CA VAL A 376 19.10 -10.15 14.62
C VAL A 376 20.47 -9.66 15.14
N GLY A 377 20.55 -9.42 16.48
CA GLY A 377 21.78 -8.99 17.14
C GLY A 377 22.22 -7.53 16.86
N HIS A 378 21.36 -6.74 16.22
CA HIS A 378 21.60 -5.33 15.93
C HIS A 378 20.47 -4.44 16.50
N ILE A 379 20.82 -3.19 16.74
CA ILE A 379 19.90 -2.11 17.07
C ILE A 379 19.81 -1.21 15.83
N PHE A 380 18.61 -1.01 15.34
CA PHE A 380 18.32 -0.07 14.25
C PHE A 380 17.78 1.22 14.84
N VAL A 381 18.41 2.35 14.54
CA VAL A 381 18.02 3.65 15.07
C VAL A 381 18.25 4.76 14.04
N GLY A 382 17.25 5.62 13.89
CA GLY A 382 17.33 6.79 13.03
C GLY A 382 17.90 8.01 13.77
N SER A 383 18.60 8.88 13.07
CA SER A 383 19.16 10.12 13.60
C SER A 383 18.81 11.32 12.74
N ASP A 384 18.81 12.51 13.35
CA ASP A 384 18.65 13.79 12.64
C ASP A 384 19.88 14.09 11.75
N ASP A 385 20.92 13.24 11.75
CA ASP A 385 22.06 13.33 10.83
C ASP A 385 21.73 12.81 9.41
N GLY A 386 20.48 12.40 9.18
CA GLY A 386 20.03 11.91 7.88
C GLY A 386 20.44 10.46 7.61
N ALA A 387 20.52 9.64 8.64
CA ALA A 387 20.84 8.24 8.47
C ALA A 387 20.05 7.29 9.39
N LEU A 388 19.84 6.06 8.90
CA LEU A 388 19.53 4.91 9.73
C LEU A 388 20.83 4.20 10.08
N HIS A 389 21.05 3.97 11.37
CA HIS A 389 22.23 3.29 11.90
C HIS A 389 21.88 1.88 12.35
N ALA A 390 22.71 0.91 12.02
CA ALA A 390 22.69 -0.42 12.61
C ALA A 390 23.89 -0.59 13.54
N VAL A 391 23.63 -0.82 14.81
CA VAL A 391 24.63 -0.93 15.88
C VAL A 391 24.58 -2.32 16.48
N ASN A 392 25.71 -2.95 16.67
CA ASN A 392 25.78 -4.27 17.30
C ASN A 392 25.37 -4.18 18.79
N VAL A 393 24.38 -4.97 19.18
CA VAL A 393 23.78 -4.96 20.54
C VAL A 393 24.81 -5.17 21.65
N ALA A 394 25.76 -6.11 21.46
CA ALA A 394 26.69 -6.49 22.50
C ALA A 394 27.86 -5.51 22.65
N THR A 395 28.31 -4.89 21.55
CA THR A 395 29.55 -4.12 21.52
C THR A 395 29.37 -2.62 21.38
N GLY A 396 28.17 -2.14 20.99
CA GLY A 396 27.93 -0.74 20.68
C GLY A 396 28.65 -0.26 19.41
N ARG A 397 29.24 -1.16 18.62
CA ARG A 397 29.93 -0.78 17.38
C ARG A 397 28.99 -0.71 16.21
N ARG A 398 29.18 0.29 15.33
CA ARG A 398 28.43 0.43 14.10
C ARG A 398 28.69 -0.75 13.17
N ALA A 399 27.62 -1.43 12.73
CA ALA A 399 27.68 -2.44 11.68
C ALA A 399 27.62 -1.77 10.31
N TRP A 400 26.65 -0.87 10.12
CA TRP A 400 26.50 -0.05 8.92
C TRP A 400 25.71 1.23 9.20
N ARG A 401 25.69 2.14 8.23
CA ARG A 401 24.93 3.39 8.19
C ARG A 401 24.33 3.54 6.80
N TYR A 402 23.03 3.83 6.71
CA TYR A 402 22.34 4.07 5.45
C TYR A 402 21.90 5.53 5.41
N GLU A 403 22.46 6.29 4.46
CA GLU A 403 22.22 7.74 4.32
C GLU A 403 20.98 8.03 3.49
N VAL A 404 20.21 9.04 3.92
CA VAL A 404 19.00 9.54 3.27
C VAL A 404 18.99 11.06 3.23
N ALA A 405 18.05 11.64 2.46
CA ALA A 405 18.02 13.08 2.18
C ALA A 405 17.63 13.99 3.37
N GLY A 406 17.14 13.43 4.48
CA GLY A 406 16.68 14.20 5.64
C GLY A 406 16.69 13.40 6.94
N PRO A 407 16.42 14.06 8.08
CA PRO A 407 16.35 13.42 9.39
C PRO A 407 15.50 12.14 9.40
N VAL A 408 15.97 11.08 10.07
CA VAL A 408 15.23 9.84 10.26
C VAL A 408 14.66 9.83 11.68
N ARG A 409 13.40 10.22 11.80
CA ARG A 409 12.67 10.30 13.08
C ARG A 409 11.67 9.18 13.26
N SER A 410 11.27 8.52 12.18
CA SER A 410 10.46 7.31 12.26
C SER A 410 11.23 6.20 12.94
N THR A 411 10.55 5.42 13.78
CA THR A 411 11.10 4.16 14.30
C THR A 411 11.14 3.15 13.16
N ALA A 412 12.27 2.47 12.99
CA ALA A 412 12.40 1.45 11.98
C ALA A 412 11.50 0.24 12.28
N LEU A 413 10.94 -0.38 11.26
CA LEU A 413 10.22 -1.65 11.36
C LEU A 413 11.06 -2.75 10.72
N VAL A 414 11.29 -3.83 11.44
CA VAL A 414 12.01 -5.00 10.93
C VAL A 414 11.06 -6.15 10.74
N VAL A 415 10.93 -6.63 9.50
CA VAL A 415 10.08 -7.78 9.13
C VAL A 415 10.88 -8.70 8.21
N GLY A 416 11.08 -9.96 8.62
CA GLY A 416 11.89 -10.92 7.87
C GLY A 416 13.32 -10.42 7.66
N ASP A 417 13.73 -10.26 6.40
CA ASP A 417 15.04 -9.75 5.98
C ASP A 417 15.06 -8.25 5.65
N ARG A 418 13.99 -7.52 5.94
CA ARG A 418 13.78 -6.11 5.57
C ARG A 418 13.68 -5.18 6.75
N VAL A 419 14.18 -3.98 6.55
CA VAL A 419 14.04 -2.83 7.45
C VAL A 419 13.32 -1.71 6.70
N TYR A 420 12.22 -1.22 7.25
CA TYR A 420 11.40 -0.16 6.68
C TYR A 420 11.47 1.08 7.56
N PHE A 421 11.60 2.26 6.98
CA PHE A 421 11.62 3.52 7.71
C PHE A 421 11.34 4.72 6.81
N GLY A 422 10.85 5.79 7.39
CA GLY A 422 10.62 7.07 6.71
C GLY A 422 11.62 8.13 7.12
N CYS A 423 11.72 9.21 6.33
CA CYS A 423 12.53 10.38 6.68
C CYS A 423 11.77 11.70 6.46
N ASP A 424 12.28 12.79 7.03
CA ASP A 424 11.68 14.13 6.94
C ASP A 424 11.71 14.72 5.51
N ALA A 425 12.54 14.17 4.62
CA ALA A 425 12.54 14.56 3.20
C ALA A 425 11.32 14.03 2.41
N GLY A 426 10.52 13.16 3.05
CA GLY A 426 9.36 12.52 2.43
C GLY A 426 9.63 11.18 1.79
N ASP A 427 10.84 10.68 1.90
CA ASP A 427 11.19 9.35 1.39
C ASP A 427 10.90 8.27 2.42
N PHE A 428 10.36 7.15 1.94
CA PHE A 428 10.15 5.93 2.70
C PHE A 428 10.97 4.80 2.06
N HIS A 429 11.76 4.11 2.85
CA HIS A 429 12.78 3.18 2.38
C HIS A 429 12.54 1.76 2.84
N SER A 430 12.89 0.80 2.00
CA SER A 430 13.11 -0.59 2.35
C SER A 430 14.56 -0.96 2.09
N VAL A 431 15.24 -1.44 3.12
CA VAL A 431 16.63 -1.92 3.01
C VAL A 431 16.73 -3.34 3.58
N THR A 432 17.79 -4.08 3.23
CA THR A 432 18.07 -5.37 3.87
C THR A 432 18.60 -5.17 5.28
N LEU A 433 18.66 -6.25 6.07
CA LEU A 433 19.36 -6.27 7.37
C LEU A 433 20.85 -5.90 7.25
N GLY A 434 21.45 -6.04 6.06
CA GLY A 434 22.83 -5.62 5.74
C GLY A 434 22.97 -4.16 5.29
N GLY A 435 21.87 -3.40 5.18
CA GLY A 435 21.89 -1.99 4.77
C GLY A 435 21.86 -1.76 3.26
N GLU A 436 21.55 -2.77 2.45
CA GLU A 436 21.38 -2.61 1.00
C GLU A 436 19.97 -2.11 0.66
N SER A 437 19.87 -1.09 -0.20
CA SER A 437 18.58 -0.58 -0.69
C SER A 437 17.83 -1.63 -1.51
N LYS A 438 16.55 -1.78 -1.25
CA LYS A 438 15.65 -2.63 -2.04
C LYS A 438 14.69 -1.82 -2.88
N TRP A 439 14.02 -0.88 -2.25
CA TRP A 439 13.16 0.08 -2.92
C TRP A 439 13.01 1.35 -2.08
N GLN A 440 12.56 2.41 -2.72
CA GLN A 440 12.25 3.70 -2.13
C GLN A 440 10.93 4.19 -2.69
N PHE A 441 10.09 4.76 -1.83
CA PHE A 441 8.87 5.46 -2.19
C PHE A 441 8.99 6.93 -1.75
N ARG A 442 8.44 7.86 -2.53
CA ARG A 442 8.45 9.28 -2.19
C ARG A 442 7.04 9.81 -1.99
N SER A 443 6.74 10.24 -0.77
CA SER A 443 5.55 11.03 -0.44
C SER A 443 5.76 12.50 -0.78
N ARG A 444 4.70 13.32 -0.69
CA ARG A 444 4.81 14.75 -0.99
C ARG A 444 5.45 15.57 0.13
N ARG A 445 5.47 15.06 1.37
CA ARG A 445 6.01 15.71 2.58
C ARG A 445 6.61 14.67 3.51
N ALA A 446 7.15 15.14 4.64
CA ALA A 446 7.83 14.31 5.63
C ALA A 446 7.06 13.03 6.02
N VAL A 447 7.81 11.94 6.23
CA VAL A 447 7.33 10.68 6.81
C VAL A 447 8.00 10.52 8.17
N VAL A 448 7.32 10.99 9.21
CA VAL A 448 7.76 10.89 10.61
C VAL A 448 7.07 9.77 11.37
N SER A 449 5.94 9.30 10.87
CA SER A 449 5.20 8.14 11.35
C SER A 449 6.05 6.87 11.24
N SER A 450 6.05 6.07 12.28
CA SER A 450 6.69 4.75 12.23
C SER A 450 5.81 3.76 11.47
N PRO A 451 6.38 2.89 10.64
CA PRO A 451 5.59 1.95 9.86
C PRO A 451 5.04 0.79 10.71
N ALA A 452 3.92 0.22 10.24
CA ALA A 452 3.38 -1.05 10.70
C ALA A 452 3.23 -2.00 9.51
N GLU A 453 3.29 -3.31 9.74
CA GLU A 453 3.11 -4.31 8.68
C GLU A 453 1.99 -5.28 9.04
N ALA A 454 1.17 -5.62 8.06
CA ALA A 454 0.27 -6.76 8.12
C ALA A 454 -0.07 -7.25 6.70
N ASN A 455 -0.20 -8.56 6.55
CA ASN A 455 -0.63 -9.22 5.31
C ASN A 455 0.23 -8.85 4.08
N GLY A 456 1.53 -8.61 4.28
CA GLY A 456 2.45 -8.23 3.22
C GLY A 456 2.36 -6.77 2.77
N LEU A 457 1.64 -5.93 3.51
CA LEU A 457 1.54 -4.49 3.29
C LEU A 457 2.20 -3.72 4.43
N VAL A 458 2.91 -2.63 4.08
CA VAL A 458 3.50 -1.70 5.05
C VAL A 458 2.70 -0.41 5.06
N TYR A 459 2.24 -0.02 6.24
CA TYR A 459 1.41 1.16 6.47
C TYR A 459 2.19 2.26 7.17
N PHE A 460 2.05 3.50 6.74
CA PHE A 460 2.63 4.66 7.43
C PHE A 460 1.86 5.95 7.11
N GLY A 461 1.87 6.88 8.05
CA GLY A 461 1.32 8.22 7.90
C GLY A 461 2.33 9.20 7.32
N SER A 462 1.85 10.23 6.62
CA SER A 462 2.68 11.33 6.11
C SER A 462 2.10 12.69 6.49
N VAL A 463 2.98 13.68 6.62
CA VAL A 463 2.61 15.08 6.82
C VAL A 463 1.87 15.67 5.59
N ASP A 464 1.79 14.92 4.48
CA ASP A 464 0.99 15.26 3.30
C ASP A 464 -0.50 14.93 3.43
N TYR A 465 -0.95 14.58 4.64
CA TYR A 465 -2.34 14.27 5.01
C TYR A 465 -2.81 12.89 4.56
N SER A 466 -1.89 11.98 4.33
CA SER A 466 -2.21 10.66 3.81
C SER A 466 -1.66 9.53 4.69
N LEU A 467 -2.47 8.50 4.89
CA LEU A 467 -2.02 7.18 5.31
C LEU A 467 -1.77 6.36 4.04
N TYR A 468 -0.60 5.81 3.89
CA TYR A 468 -0.20 4.97 2.77
C TYR A 468 -0.18 3.50 3.18
N ALA A 469 -0.57 2.64 2.24
CA ALA A 469 -0.30 1.21 2.29
C ALA A 469 0.53 0.83 1.07
N LEU A 470 1.73 0.33 1.29
CA LEU A 470 2.63 -0.14 0.24
C LEU A 470 2.75 -1.66 0.30
N ASP A 471 2.91 -2.29 -0.85
CA ASP A 471 3.36 -3.68 -0.91
C ASP A 471 4.77 -3.79 -0.33
N ALA A 472 4.95 -4.63 0.69
CA ALA A 472 6.20 -4.74 1.44
C ALA A 472 7.39 -5.21 0.58
N THR A 473 7.13 -5.94 -0.51
CA THR A 473 8.17 -6.50 -1.39
C THR A 473 8.61 -5.51 -2.45
N SER A 474 7.66 -4.84 -3.10
CA SER A 474 7.91 -3.98 -4.26
C SER A 474 7.97 -2.48 -3.95
N GLY A 475 7.39 -2.04 -2.82
CA GLY A 475 7.28 -0.62 -2.46
C GLY A 475 6.19 0.14 -3.23
N TRP A 476 5.35 -0.56 -4.00
CA TRP A 476 4.27 0.07 -4.72
C TRP A 476 3.11 0.43 -3.81
N VAL A 477 2.48 1.59 -4.09
CA VAL A 477 1.27 2.02 -3.36
C VAL A 477 0.11 1.11 -3.73
N VAL A 478 -0.44 0.45 -2.71
CA VAL A 478 -1.63 -0.39 -2.84
C VAL A 478 -2.88 0.47 -2.70
N TRP A 479 -2.88 1.32 -1.68
CA TRP A 479 -3.92 2.30 -1.47
C TRP A 479 -3.42 3.47 -0.59
N ARG A 480 -4.19 4.54 -0.59
CA ARG A 480 -3.97 5.72 0.22
C ARG A 480 -5.30 6.20 0.78
N PHE A 481 -5.32 6.52 2.08
CA PHE A 481 -6.45 7.16 2.74
C PHE A 481 -6.08 8.61 3.08
N ARG A 482 -6.97 9.57 2.82
CA ARG A 482 -6.69 10.98 3.03
C ARG A 482 -7.48 11.53 4.21
N THR A 483 -6.79 12.31 5.08
CA THR A 483 -7.34 13.02 6.23
C THR A 483 -7.39 14.52 5.97
N GLY A 484 -8.02 15.27 6.89
CA GLY A 484 -8.11 16.74 6.81
C GLY A 484 -6.79 17.45 7.09
N LYS A 485 -5.86 16.84 7.86
CA LYS A 485 -4.53 17.38 8.20
C LYS A 485 -3.47 16.27 8.28
N SER A 486 -2.25 16.63 8.71
CA SER A 486 -1.09 15.73 8.78
C SER A 486 -1.32 14.51 9.66
N ILE A 487 -0.70 13.40 9.25
CA ILE A 487 -0.64 12.16 10.02
C ILE A 487 0.79 11.97 10.49
N VAL A 488 1.05 12.24 11.76
CA VAL A 488 2.33 11.98 12.44
C VAL A 488 2.25 10.78 13.36
N SER A 489 1.04 10.39 13.75
CA SER A 489 0.71 9.19 14.48
C SER A 489 1.14 7.95 13.69
N SER A 490 1.74 6.97 14.37
CA SER A 490 2.07 5.68 13.75
C SER A 490 0.83 4.79 13.74
N PRO A 491 0.53 4.09 12.63
CA PRO A 491 -0.63 3.23 12.56
C PRO A 491 -0.46 1.98 13.43
N ALA A 492 -1.55 1.54 14.04
CA ALA A 492 -1.67 0.26 14.74
C ALA A 492 -2.59 -0.67 13.93
N VAL A 493 -2.23 -1.95 13.83
CA VAL A 493 -2.97 -2.94 13.06
C VAL A 493 -3.63 -3.95 13.99
N GLY A 494 -4.91 -4.23 13.79
CA GLY A 494 -5.65 -5.26 14.53
C GLY A 494 -6.98 -5.61 13.84
N GLU A 495 -7.33 -6.88 13.76
CA GLU A 495 -8.59 -7.40 13.21
C GLU A 495 -8.95 -6.83 11.81
N ASP A 496 -8.00 -6.83 10.88
CA ASP A 496 -8.14 -6.24 9.53
C ASP A 496 -8.41 -4.71 9.52
N LEU A 497 -8.19 -4.01 10.65
CA LEU A 497 -8.32 -2.56 10.76
C LEU A 497 -6.94 -1.91 10.96
N ILE A 498 -6.78 -0.74 10.35
CA ILE A 498 -5.65 0.16 10.58
C ILE A 498 -6.18 1.34 11.38
N VAL A 499 -5.71 1.50 12.62
CA VAL A 499 -6.10 2.60 13.50
C VAL A 499 -4.97 3.61 13.58
N PHE A 500 -5.29 4.89 13.46
CA PHE A 500 -4.30 5.98 13.52
C PHE A 500 -4.94 7.31 13.93
N GLY A 501 -4.12 8.22 14.42
CA GLY A 501 -4.52 9.59 14.72
C GLY A 501 -4.18 10.57 13.62
N SER A 502 -4.90 11.68 13.55
CA SER A 502 -4.62 12.80 12.64
C SER A 502 -4.64 14.14 13.35
N ALA A 503 -3.85 15.08 12.86
CA ALA A 503 -3.86 16.45 13.36
C ALA A 503 -5.17 17.22 13.08
N ASP A 504 -6.12 16.62 12.36
CA ASP A 504 -7.47 17.14 12.19
C ASP A 504 -8.39 16.93 13.41
N GLY A 505 -7.86 16.28 14.46
CA GLY A 505 -8.59 16.01 15.70
C GLY A 505 -9.42 14.74 15.67
N ARG A 506 -9.00 13.74 14.88
CA ARG A 506 -9.71 12.47 14.76
C ARG A 506 -8.82 11.27 14.98
N ILE A 507 -9.39 10.26 15.60
CA ILE A 507 -8.87 8.89 15.63
C ILE A 507 -9.65 8.11 14.59
N TYR A 508 -8.96 7.58 13.57
CA TYR A 508 -9.57 6.85 12.47
C TYR A 508 -9.32 5.35 12.58
N ALA A 509 -10.28 4.56 12.11
CA ALA A 509 -10.07 3.18 11.74
C ALA A 509 -10.50 2.95 10.30
N VAL A 510 -9.60 2.43 9.50
CA VAL A 510 -9.84 2.08 8.11
C VAL A 510 -9.64 0.59 7.89
N ASP A 511 -10.38 0.03 6.96
CA ASP A 511 -10.23 -1.36 6.57
C ASP A 511 -8.89 -1.56 5.84
N ALA A 512 -8.09 -2.50 6.31
CA ALA A 512 -6.74 -2.74 5.82
C ALA A 512 -6.67 -3.13 4.33
N LYS A 513 -7.74 -3.72 3.79
CA LYS A 513 -7.81 -4.20 2.41
C LYS A 513 -8.38 -3.16 1.45
N SER A 514 -9.49 -2.50 1.86
CA SER A 514 -10.27 -1.63 0.99
C SER A 514 -9.99 -0.14 1.18
N SER A 515 -9.17 0.25 2.16
CA SER A 515 -8.95 1.63 2.61
C SER A 515 -10.21 2.38 3.05
N LYS A 516 -11.37 1.71 3.12
CA LYS A 516 -12.63 2.35 3.52
C LYS A 516 -12.61 2.65 5.01
N GLU A 517 -13.02 3.87 5.36
CA GLU A 517 -13.25 4.23 6.74
C GLU A 517 -14.36 3.35 7.33
N LYS A 518 -14.07 2.74 8.47
CA LYS A 518 -15.06 1.97 9.26
C LYS A 518 -15.67 2.87 10.32
N TRP A 519 -14.84 3.63 11.00
CA TRP A 519 -15.27 4.59 12.01
C TRP A 519 -14.20 5.65 12.25
N HIS A 520 -14.62 6.77 12.81
CA HIS A 520 -13.74 7.73 13.46
C HIS A 520 -14.35 8.22 14.77
N VAL A 521 -13.49 8.70 15.66
CA VAL A 521 -13.88 9.38 16.90
C VAL A 521 -13.28 10.78 16.88
N ASP A 522 -14.12 11.79 17.04
CA ASP A 522 -13.69 13.18 17.14
C ASP A 522 -13.10 13.46 18.53
N THR A 523 -11.99 14.18 18.56
CA THR A 523 -11.33 14.67 19.78
C THR A 523 -11.32 16.22 19.77
N GLU A 524 -11.07 16.84 20.93
CA GLU A 524 -11.05 18.31 21.05
C GLU A 524 -9.68 18.90 20.67
N GLY A 525 -8.68 18.06 20.36
CA GLY A 525 -7.32 18.46 19.97
C GLY A 525 -6.75 17.60 18.86
N GLN A 526 -5.52 17.90 18.44
CA GLN A 526 -4.82 17.07 17.47
C GLN A 526 -4.50 15.68 18.06
N VAL A 527 -4.55 14.63 17.23
CA VAL A 527 -4.17 13.29 17.62
C VAL A 527 -2.82 12.95 17.01
N ASN A 528 -1.76 13.29 17.75
CA ASN A 528 -0.38 13.04 17.35
C ASN A 528 0.18 11.74 17.97
N ALA A 529 -0.40 11.29 19.09
CA ALA A 529 -0.05 10.04 19.72
C ALA A 529 -0.40 8.85 18.84
N SER A 530 0.42 7.81 18.88
CA SER A 530 0.12 6.57 18.18
C SER A 530 -0.85 5.72 19.02
N PRO A 531 -1.89 5.12 18.41
CA PRO A 531 -2.82 4.27 19.13
C PRO A 531 -2.17 2.95 19.54
N LEU A 532 -2.61 2.44 20.68
CA LEU A 532 -2.32 1.09 21.17
C LEU A 532 -3.58 0.24 21.02
N ILE A 533 -3.48 -0.92 20.36
CA ILE A 533 -4.55 -1.92 20.34
C ILE A 533 -4.21 -2.99 21.38
N HIS A 534 -5.11 -3.18 22.34
CA HIS A 534 -4.94 -4.19 23.38
C HIS A 534 -6.29 -4.78 23.82
N LYS A 535 -6.43 -6.12 23.83
CA LYS A 535 -7.65 -6.85 24.22
C LYS A 535 -8.94 -6.35 23.54
N GLY A 536 -8.88 -6.07 22.21
CA GLY A 536 -10.04 -5.57 21.45
C GLY A 536 -10.43 -4.11 21.72
N LEU A 537 -9.57 -3.38 22.45
CA LEU A 537 -9.72 -1.93 22.72
C LEU A 537 -8.58 -1.14 22.10
N VAL A 538 -8.88 0.08 21.72
CA VAL A 538 -7.93 1.09 21.22
C VAL A 538 -7.74 2.15 22.31
N TYR A 539 -6.51 2.38 22.68
CA TYR A 539 -6.12 3.47 23.58
C TYR A 539 -5.31 4.50 22.80
N CYS A 540 -5.76 5.75 22.77
CA CYS A 540 -5.11 6.79 21.98
C CYS A 540 -5.13 8.13 22.75
N GLY A 541 -3.96 8.75 22.87
CA GLY A 541 -3.82 10.07 23.49
C GLY A 541 -4.11 11.20 22.49
N SER A 542 -4.54 12.34 23.01
CA SER A 542 -4.77 13.57 22.24
C SER A 542 -4.10 14.77 22.89
N VAL A 543 -3.83 15.79 22.09
CA VAL A 543 -3.31 17.10 22.55
C VAL A 543 -4.32 17.85 23.44
N ASP A 544 -5.59 17.43 23.43
CA ASP A 544 -6.61 17.95 24.38
C ASP A 544 -6.42 17.47 25.83
N GLY A 545 -5.36 16.69 26.10
CA GLY A 545 -5.07 16.18 27.42
C GLY A 545 -5.90 14.97 27.83
N ARG A 546 -6.51 14.26 26.87
CA ARG A 546 -7.32 13.08 27.16
C ARG A 546 -6.77 11.81 26.53
N LEU A 547 -6.84 10.72 27.28
CA LEU A 547 -6.68 9.36 26.75
C LEU A 547 -8.07 8.81 26.42
N TYR A 548 -8.26 8.38 25.20
CA TYR A 548 -9.50 7.78 24.68
C TYR A 548 -9.39 6.26 24.68
N CYS A 549 -10.41 5.59 25.21
CA CYS A 549 -10.57 4.13 25.13
C CYS A 549 -11.79 3.81 24.24
N ILE A 550 -11.54 3.10 23.14
CA ILE A 550 -12.51 2.88 22.05
C ILE A 550 -12.58 1.39 21.75
N GLU A 551 -13.75 0.84 21.47
CA GLU A 551 -13.88 -0.52 20.96
C GLU A 551 -13.30 -0.61 19.54
N LEU A 552 -12.40 -1.55 19.31
CA LEU A 552 -11.68 -1.67 18.03
C LEU A 552 -12.63 -1.87 16.83
N VAL A 553 -13.61 -2.76 16.96
CA VAL A 553 -14.47 -3.14 15.82
C VAL A 553 -15.59 -2.13 15.59
N SER A 554 -16.24 -1.66 16.66
CA SER A 554 -17.43 -0.81 16.57
C SER A 554 -17.13 0.68 16.52
N GLY A 555 -15.93 1.11 16.96
CA GLY A 555 -15.60 2.53 17.14
C GLY A 555 -16.33 3.20 18.32
N LYS A 556 -17.03 2.40 19.17
CA LYS A 556 -17.76 2.94 20.31
C LYS A 556 -16.77 3.42 21.38
N LEU A 557 -16.90 4.69 21.75
CA LEU A 557 -16.16 5.24 22.90
C LEU A 557 -16.62 4.55 24.19
N ARG A 558 -15.67 3.98 24.92
CA ARG A 558 -15.91 3.35 26.22
C ARG A 558 -15.79 4.35 27.37
N TRP A 559 -14.69 5.08 27.36
CA TRP A 559 -14.42 6.12 28.33
C TRP A 559 -13.29 7.06 27.83
N LYS A 560 -13.13 8.19 28.48
CA LYS A 560 -12.00 9.11 28.32
C LYS A 560 -11.46 9.52 29.68
N PHE A 561 -10.12 9.54 29.80
CA PHE A 561 -9.42 9.94 31.01
C PHE A 561 -8.70 11.26 30.80
N ALA A 562 -8.91 12.27 31.66
CA ALA A 562 -8.30 13.59 31.54
C ALA A 562 -7.00 13.69 32.34
N THR A 563 -5.99 14.32 31.73
CA THR A 563 -4.72 14.72 32.36
C THR A 563 -4.61 16.25 32.38
N GLY A 564 -3.60 16.77 33.07
CA GLY A 564 -3.35 18.20 33.13
C GLY A 564 -2.64 18.79 31.88
N GLY A 565 -2.21 17.96 30.91
CA GLY A 565 -1.46 18.36 29.74
C GLY A 565 -1.68 17.43 28.55
N ALA A 566 -1.07 17.74 27.40
CA ALA A 566 -1.21 16.94 26.18
C ALA A 566 -0.62 15.51 26.34
N ILE A 567 -1.26 14.53 25.68
CA ILE A 567 -0.75 13.16 25.59
C ILE A 567 -0.25 12.98 24.15
N THR A 568 1.07 13.01 23.96
CA THR A 568 1.73 12.95 22.64
C THR A 568 2.45 11.63 22.38
N GLY A 569 2.85 10.91 23.46
CA GLY A 569 3.42 9.59 23.39
C GLY A 569 2.35 8.49 23.24
N ALA A 570 2.71 7.37 22.66
CA ALA A 570 1.83 6.21 22.63
C ALA A 570 1.67 5.61 24.04
N PRO A 571 0.47 5.14 24.44
CA PRO A 571 0.33 4.31 25.62
C PRO A 571 1.00 2.95 25.42
N THR A 572 1.37 2.30 26.51
CA THR A 572 1.87 0.93 26.53
C THR A 572 1.03 0.07 27.48
N ALA A 573 0.81 -1.20 27.12
CA ALA A 573 0.02 -2.13 27.93
C ALA A 573 0.89 -3.20 28.58
N GLY A 574 0.57 -3.51 29.83
CA GLY A 574 0.89 -4.76 30.50
C GLY A 574 -0.35 -5.66 30.57
N GLU A 575 -0.30 -6.68 31.40
CA GLU A 575 -1.41 -7.63 31.55
C GLU A 575 -2.69 -6.94 32.04
N ASN A 576 -2.58 -6.08 33.06
CA ASN A 576 -3.71 -5.39 33.71
C ASN A 576 -3.52 -3.88 33.84
N VAL A 577 -2.57 -3.30 33.12
CA VAL A 577 -2.20 -1.89 33.25
C VAL A 577 -1.94 -1.24 31.91
N ILE A 578 -2.40 0.00 31.73
CA ILE A 578 -2.06 0.90 30.63
C ILE A 578 -1.23 2.03 31.21
N CYS A 579 0.01 2.21 30.73
CA CYS A 579 0.91 3.29 31.14
C CYS A 579 1.10 4.29 30.00
N PHE A 580 1.11 5.57 30.31
CA PHE A 580 1.37 6.66 29.36
C PHE A 580 1.90 7.91 30.07
N GLY A 581 2.59 8.75 29.31
CA GLY A 581 3.10 10.04 29.77
C GLY A 581 2.24 11.21 29.29
N SER A 582 2.31 12.31 29.99
CA SER A 582 1.66 13.58 29.65
C SER A 582 2.61 14.76 29.81
N THR A 583 2.35 15.84 29.07
CA THR A 583 3.13 17.10 29.19
C THR A 583 2.84 17.85 30.49
N ASP A 584 1.97 17.33 31.35
CA ASP A 584 1.80 17.79 32.75
C ASP A 584 2.87 17.25 33.70
N HIS A 585 3.97 16.70 33.17
CA HIS A 585 5.11 16.13 33.88
C HIS A 585 4.80 14.82 34.60
N ARG A 586 3.74 14.11 34.20
CA ARG A 586 3.29 12.91 34.91
C ARG A 586 3.27 11.68 34.02
N VAL A 587 3.51 10.56 34.69
CA VAL A 587 3.28 9.21 34.16
C VAL A 587 2.08 8.64 34.89
N TYR A 588 1.13 8.14 34.13
CA TYR A 588 -0.11 7.56 34.61
C TYR A 588 -0.16 6.06 34.36
N ALA A 589 -0.71 5.33 35.30
CA ALA A 589 -1.06 3.93 35.13
C ALA A 589 -2.56 3.73 35.38
N LEU A 590 -3.29 3.26 34.40
CA LEU A 590 -4.72 2.96 34.47
C LEU A 590 -4.95 1.46 34.42
N PRO A 591 -6.03 0.92 35.02
CA PRO A 591 -6.44 -0.48 34.78
C PRO A 591 -6.89 -0.66 33.32
N VAL A 592 -6.69 -1.89 32.80
CA VAL A 592 -7.09 -2.29 31.44
C VAL A 592 -8.61 -2.43 31.35
#